data_99fde0bf1a9fc9d8994e5b2683bb1809
#
_entry.id   99fde0bf1a9fc9d8994e5b2683bb1809
#
_cell.length_a   1.000
_cell.length_b   1.000
_cell.length_c   1.000
_cell.angle_alpha   90.00
_cell.angle_beta   90.00
_cell.angle_gamma   90.00
#
_symmetry.space_group_name_H-M   'P 1'
#
loop_
_entity.id
_entity.type
_entity.pdbx_description
1 polymer ?
#
loop_
_entity_poly.entity_id
_entity_poly.type
_entity_poly.pdbx_seq_one_letter_code
_entity_poly.pdbx_strand_id
1 'polypeptide(L)'
;VYRETRDLMRRLNLNTVCEEAACPNIGECWAQKHATMMVMGDICTRACAFCNIATGVPNRLDPLEPEHVAVAVAELGLAHVVITSVDRDDLDDGGAGHFAKVIAKIRETSPDTTIEILTPDFQNKEGAVEVVASAKPDVFNHNLETVPRLYTRVRPGARYFHSLRLLDEVKRIDPSIFTKSGLMVGLGESKHEVLQVMDDLRAADVDFLTIGQYLQPTVKHHAIHRFVTPDEFESY
;
A
#
# COMPACT_ATOMS: atom_id res chain seq x y z
N VAL A 1 24.11 -7.24 1.77
CA VAL A 1 22.90 -6.40 1.63
C VAL A 1 21.66 -7.19 2.05
N TYR A 2 21.16 -8.25 1.36
CA TYR A 2 19.93 -8.99 1.72
C TYR A 2 19.91 -9.45 3.19
N ARG A 3 20.97 -10.14 3.66
CA ARG A 3 21.06 -10.61 5.06
C ARG A 3 21.07 -9.46 6.06
N GLU A 4 21.79 -8.41 5.78
CA GLU A 4 21.88 -7.21 6.63
C GLU A 4 20.52 -6.53 6.77
N THR A 5 19.78 -6.35 5.66
CA THR A 5 18.43 -5.78 5.68
C THR A 5 17.48 -6.64 6.51
N ARG A 6 17.49 -7.96 6.29
CA ARG A 6 16.68 -8.89 7.07
C ARG A 6 17.01 -8.86 8.56
N ASP A 7 18.29 -8.87 8.91
CA ASP A 7 18.75 -8.87 10.30
C ASP A 7 18.40 -7.55 10.99
N LEU A 8 18.43 -6.42 10.26
CA LEU A 8 17.95 -5.12 10.71
C LEU A 8 16.44 -5.15 11.01
N MET A 9 15.59 -5.65 10.07
CA MET A 9 14.14 -5.75 10.27
C MET A 9 13.82 -6.58 11.51
N ARG A 10 14.48 -7.73 11.69
CA ARG A 10 14.29 -8.59 12.87
C ARG A 10 14.73 -7.92 14.17
N ARG A 11 15.88 -7.22 14.17
CA ARG A 11 16.38 -6.52 15.35
C ARG A 11 15.43 -5.43 15.82
N LEU A 12 14.77 -4.74 14.87
CA LEU A 12 13.83 -3.65 15.13
C LEU A 12 12.37 -4.13 15.23
N ASN A 13 12.13 -5.45 15.16
CA ASN A 13 10.79 -6.06 15.20
C ASN A 13 9.84 -5.44 14.14
N LEU A 14 10.35 -5.25 12.92
CA LEU A 14 9.60 -4.69 11.80
C LEU A 14 9.18 -5.77 10.82
N ASN A 15 7.99 -5.59 10.23
CA ASN A 15 7.47 -6.40 9.15
C ASN A 15 7.72 -5.73 7.79
N THR A 16 7.89 -6.54 6.74
CA THR A 16 7.99 -6.05 5.36
C THR A 16 6.99 -6.76 4.48
N VAL A 17 6.33 -6.02 3.58
CA VAL A 17 5.48 -6.65 2.54
C VAL A 17 6.28 -7.63 1.70
N CYS A 18 7.57 -7.36 1.52
CA CYS A 18 8.45 -8.22 0.74
C CYS A 18 8.55 -9.65 1.29
N GLU A 19 8.54 -9.82 2.61
CA GLU A 19 8.53 -11.14 3.27
C GLU A 19 7.11 -11.70 3.37
N GLU A 20 6.15 -10.92 3.90
CA GLU A 20 4.78 -11.37 4.18
C GLU A 20 4.00 -11.74 2.91
N ALA A 21 4.17 -10.98 1.82
CA ALA A 21 3.57 -11.27 0.53
C ALA A 21 4.34 -12.29 -0.30
N ALA A 22 5.45 -12.85 0.22
CA ALA A 22 6.35 -13.76 -0.51
C ALA A 22 6.77 -13.19 -1.88
N CYS A 23 7.19 -11.91 -1.91
CA CYS A 23 7.48 -11.19 -3.14
C CYS A 23 8.66 -11.83 -3.91
N PRO A 24 8.50 -12.17 -5.19
CA PRO A 24 9.56 -12.79 -5.98
C PRO A 24 10.76 -11.86 -6.22
N ASN A 25 10.56 -10.54 -6.12
CA ASN A 25 11.58 -9.52 -6.41
C ASN A 25 12.37 -9.07 -5.17
N ILE A 26 12.14 -9.68 -3.99
CA ILE A 26 12.74 -9.27 -2.71
C ILE A 26 14.26 -9.15 -2.78
N GLY A 27 14.94 -10.10 -3.45
CA GLY A 27 16.39 -10.11 -3.57
C GLY A 27 16.95 -8.91 -4.33
N GLU A 28 16.30 -8.53 -5.41
CA GLU A 28 16.68 -7.39 -6.25
C GLU A 28 16.39 -6.06 -5.54
N CYS A 29 15.15 -5.88 -5.04
CA CYS A 29 14.76 -4.66 -4.33
C CYS A 29 15.65 -4.37 -3.14
N TRP A 30 15.94 -5.37 -2.31
CA TRP A 30 16.79 -5.18 -1.15
C TRP A 30 18.26 -4.95 -1.51
N ALA A 31 18.74 -5.51 -2.63
CA ALA A 31 20.08 -5.19 -3.14
C ALA A 31 20.20 -3.71 -3.58
N GLN A 32 19.10 -3.14 -4.06
CA GLN A 32 18.99 -1.73 -4.45
C GLN A 32 18.61 -0.80 -3.29
N LYS A 33 18.53 -1.30 -2.05
CA LYS A 33 18.10 -0.58 -0.86
C LYS A 33 16.67 -0.04 -0.95
N HIS A 34 15.79 -0.76 -1.63
CA HIS A 34 14.35 -0.49 -1.65
C HIS A 34 13.65 -1.50 -0.73
N ALA A 35 12.89 -1.01 0.23
CA ALA A 35 12.07 -1.83 1.10
C ALA A 35 10.69 -1.19 1.27
N THR A 36 9.65 -2.03 1.26
CA THR A 36 8.30 -1.61 1.65
C THR A 36 8.06 -2.11 3.06
N MET A 37 8.00 -1.19 3.99
CA MET A 37 7.77 -1.50 5.41
C MET A 37 6.28 -1.61 5.68
N MET A 38 5.89 -2.67 6.39
CA MET A 38 4.51 -2.92 6.78
C MET A 38 4.35 -2.64 8.28
N VAL A 39 3.55 -1.63 8.60
CA VAL A 39 3.29 -1.21 9.98
C VAL A 39 1.96 -1.73 10.48
N MET A 40 1.74 -1.62 11.80
CA MET A 40 0.53 -2.04 12.52
C MET A 40 0.34 -3.56 12.59
N GLY A 41 1.43 -4.32 12.47
CA GLY A 41 1.45 -5.77 12.59
C GLY A 41 1.28 -6.50 11.26
N ASP A 42 1.06 -7.81 11.34
CA ASP A 42 1.01 -8.77 10.24
C ASP A 42 -0.35 -9.47 10.08
N ILE A 43 -1.36 -9.07 10.89
CA ILE A 43 -2.71 -9.63 10.87
C ILE A 43 -3.68 -8.56 10.38
N CYS A 44 -4.36 -8.84 9.26
CA CYS A 44 -5.32 -7.95 8.64
C CYS A 44 -6.75 -8.23 9.12
N THR A 45 -7.58 -7.20 9.30
CA THR A 45 -9.00 -7.36 9.62
C THR A 45 -9.85 -7.77 8.41
N ARG A 46 -9.29 -7.73 7.18
CA ARG A 46 -9.99 -8.07 5.92
C ARG A 46 -9.36 -9.23 5.19
N ALA A 47 -10.19 -9.96 4.43
CA ALA A 47 -9.80 -11.14 3.65
C ALA A 47 -9.94 -10.85 2.15
N CYS A 48 -8.99 -10.11 1.57
CA CYS A 48 -8.93 -9.89 0.13
C CYS A 48 -8.48 -11.17 -0.58
N ALA A 49 -9.21 -11.59 -1.63
CA ALA A 49 -8.98 -12.88 -2.28
C ALA A 49 -7.64 -12.98 -3.04
N PHE A 50 -6.94 -11.88 -3.22
CA PHE A 50 -5.63 -11.83 -3.88
C PHE A 50 -4.45 -11.78 -2.89
N CYS A 51 -4.71 -11.48 -1.61
CA CYS A 51 -3.68 -11.10 -0.63
C CYS A 51 -3.26 -12.29 0.22
N ASN A 52 -1.94 -12.47 0.40
CA ASN A 52 -1.38 -13.56 1.20
C ASN A 52 -1.23 -13.22 2.70
N ILE A 53 -1.59 -12.02 3.12
CA ILE A 53 -1.49 -11.59 4.52
C ILE A 53 -2.48 -12.36 5.38
N ALA A 54 -2.05 -12.75 6.57
CA ALA A 54 -2.91 -13.45 7.54
C ALA A 54 -4.11 -12.60 7.95
N THR A 55 -5.29 -13.23 8.04
CA THR A 55 -6.53 -12.54 8.45
C THR A 55 -6.93 -12.99 9.85
N GLY A 56 -7.34 -12.04 10.68
CA GLY A 56 -7.76 -12.36 12.06
C GLY A 56 -7.98 -11.12 12.92
N VAL A 57 -7.79 -11.30 14.21
CA VAL A 57 -7.82 -10.21 15.20
C VAL A 57 -6.42 -9.71 15.41
N PRO A 58 -6.11 -8.46 14.99
CA PRO A 58 -4.76 -7.91 15.13
C PRO A 58 -4.35 -7.70 16.60
N ASN A 59 -3.05 -7.72 16.81
CA ASN A 59 -2.47 -7.33 18.09
C ASN A 59 -2.60 -5.81 18.33
N ARG A 60 -2.36 -5.39 19.58
CA ARG A 60 -2.26 -3.96 19.90
C ARG A 60 -1.11 -3.33 19.14
N LEU A 61 -1.27 -2.04 18.79
CA LEU A 61 -0.19 -1.28 18.17
C LEU A 61 1.03 -1.22 19.08
N ASP A 62 2.20 -1.43 18.49
CA ASP A 62 3.47 -1.18 19.18
C ASP A 62 3.74 0.34 19.19
N PRO A 63 3.78 0.97 20.37
CA PRO A 63 4.04 2.42 20.47
C PRO A 63 5.45 2.82 20.00
N LEU A 64 6.40 1.88 19.94
CA LEU A 64 7.76 2.11 19.49
C LEU A 64 7.96 1.87 17.98
N GLU A 65 6.98 1.28 17.29
CA GLU A 65 7.10 0.99 15.86
C GLU A 65 7.46 2.23 15.00
N PRO A 66 6.87 3.43 15.22
CA PRO A 66 7.26 4.63 14.47
C PRO A 66 8.75 4.98 14.60
N GLU A 67 9.33 4.82 15.80
CA GLU A 67 10.75 5.04 16.04
C GLU A 67 11.61 3.96 15.38
N HIS A 68 11.21 2.70 15.49
CA HIS A 68 11.92 1.60 14.86
C HIS A 68 11.96 1.74 13.33
N VAL A 69 10.84 2.15 12.71
CA VAL A 69 10.79 2.45 11.27
C VAL A 69 11.75 3.57 10.90
N ALA A 70 11.74 4.66 11.65
CA ALA A 70 12.64 5.80 11.40
C ALA A 70 14.13 5.41 11.52
N VAL A 71 14.48 4.60 12.51
CA VAL A 71 15.83 4.03 12.67
C VAL A 71 16.21 3.16 11.48
N ALA A 72 15.30 2.29 11.00
CA ALA A 72 15.56 1.45 9.85
C ALA A 72 15.81 2.27 8.57
N VAL A 73 14.98 3.29 8.33
CA VAL A 73 15.13 4.22 7.19
C VAL A 73 16.51 4.89 7.22
N ALA A 74 16.92 5.40 8.38
CA ALA A 74 18.20 6.08 8.56
C ALA A 74 19.40 5.12 8.40
N GLU A 75 19.36 3.93 9.02
CA GLU A 75 20.45 2.94 8.91
C GLU A 75 20.62 2.40 7.48
N LEU A 76 19.51 2.22 6.74
CA LEU A 76 19.56 1.80 5.33
C LEU A 76 19.98 2.94 4.39
N GLY A 77 19.89 4.19 4.85
CA GLY A 77 20.17 5.38 4.02
C GLY A 77 19.24 5.45 2.80
N LEU A 78 17.94 5.26 3.03
CA LEU A 78 16.96 5.23 1.96
C LEU A 78 16.70 6.65 1.43
N ALA A 79 16.80 6.83 0.12
CA ALA A 79 16.36 8.06 -0.55
C ALA A 79 14.83 8.11 -0.71
N HIS A 80 14.20 6.94 -0.77
CA HIS A 80 12.74 6.78 -0.88
C HIS A 80 12.30 5.57 -0.05
N VAL A 81 11.24 5.73 0.72
CA VAL A 81 10.64 4.65 1.51
C VAL A 81 9.14 4.55 1.24
N VAL A 82 8.66 3.31 1.11
CA VAL A 82 7.24 3.02 1.05
C VAL A 82 6.80 2.44 2.40
N ILE A 83 5.82 3.07 3.02
CA ILE A 83 5.19 2.61 4.26
C ILE A 83 3.78 2.17 3.95
N THR A 84 3.46 0.94 4.27
CA THR A 84 2.10 0.39 4.12
C THR A 84 1.63 -0.26 5.41
N SER A 85 0.40 -0.73 5.45
CA SER A 85 -0.15 -1.43 6.60
C SER A 85 -1.10 -2.53 6.19
N VAL A 86 -1.45 -3.39 7.15
CA VAL A 86 -2.66 -4.20 7.11
C VAL A 86 -3.89 -3.29 7.32
N ASP A 87 -5.10 -3.77 6.94
CA ASP A 87 -6.32 -3.09 7.35
C ASP A 87 -6.53 -3.24 8.87
N ARG A 88 -6.85 -2.15 9.53
CA ARG A 88 -7.08 -2.03 10.97
C ARG A 88 -8.45 -1.44 11.25
N ASP A 89 -9.49 -2.13 10.74
CA ASP A 89 -10.88 -1.71 10.93
C ASP A 89 -11.31 -1.72 12.41
N ASP A 90 -10.53 -2.40 13.25
CA ASP A 90 -10.67 -2.47 14.71
C ASP A 90 -10.28 -1.18 15.43
N LEU A 91 -9.48 -0.30 14.80
CA LEU A 91 -9.08 0.98 15.38
C LEU A 91 -10.10 2.08 15.03
N ASP A 92 -10.33 3.01 15.93
CA ASP A 92 -11.32 4.10 15.76
C ASP A 92 -11.00 4.99 14.55
N ASP A 93 -9.70 5.20 14.26
CA ASP A 93 -9.21 5.99 13.13
C ASP A 93 -8.69 5.15 11.95
N GLY A 94 -8.86 3.82 12.00
CA GLY A 94 -8.33 2.90 10.98
C GLY A 94 -6.80 2.88 10.87
N GLY A 95 -6.08 3.44 11.87
CA GLY A 95 -4.62 3.53 11.90
C GLY A 95 -4.05 4.83 11.33
N ALA A 96 -4.88 5.81 11.00
CA ALA A 96 -4.43 7.09 10.42
C ALA A 96 -3.43 7.83 11.33
N GLY A 97 -3.69 7.89 12.63
CA GLY A 97 -2.78 8.50 13.61
C GLY A 97 -1.44 7.77 13.72
N HIS A 98 -1.41 6.46 13.48
CA HIS A 98 -0.17 5.71 13.47
C HIS A 98 0.69 6.03 12.23
N PHE A 99 0.09 6.11 11.03
CA PHE A 99 0.76 6.60 9.82
C PHE A 99 1.37 8.00 10.04
N ALA A 100 0.59 8.93 10.61
CA ALA A 100 1.07 10.29 10.88
C ALA A 100 2.30 10.30 11.82
N LYS A 101 2.33 9.44 12.85
CA LYS A 101 3.49 9.29 13.74
C LYS A 101 4.71 8.73 13.03
N VAL A 102 4.53 7.73 12.17
CA VAL A 102 5.62 7.15 11.36
C VAL A 102 6.22 8.21 10.44
N ILE A 103 5.38 8.96 9.72
CA ILE A 103 5.84 10.05 8.84
C ILE A 103 6.64 11.08 9.64
N ALA A 104 6.11 11.54 10.79
CA ALA A 104 6.78 12.52 11.64
C ALA A 104 8.16 12.03 12.10
N LYS A 105 8.26 10.76 12.55
CA LYS A 105 9.53 10.18 13.01
C LYS A 105 10.56 10.03 11.90
N ILE A 106 10.15 9.65 10.70
CA ILE A 106 11.05 9.61 9.54
C ILE A 106 11.55 11.02 9.20
N ARG A 107 10.68 12.04 9.20
CA ARG A 107 11.08 13.43 8.93
C ARG A 107 12.08 13.98 9.96
N GLU A 108 11.95 13.58 11.25
CA GLU A 108 12.89 13.96 12.31
C GLU A 108 14.30 13.39 12.07
N THR A 109 14.42 12.15 11.60
CA THR A 109 15.68 11.41 11.48
C THR A 109 16.29 11.43 10.08
N SER A 110 15.47 11.54 9.05
CA SER A 110 15.83 11.46 7.64
C SER A 110 15.04 12.48 6.81
N PRO A 111 15.28 13.78 6.98
CA PRO A 111 14.46 14.85 6.40
C PRO A 111 14.44 14.85 4.86
N ASP A 112 15.50 14.33 4.23
CA ASP A 112 15.65 14.28 2.77
C ASP A 112 15.04 13.02 2.14
N THR A 113 14.55 12.08 2.96
CA THR A 113 13.91 10.85 2.45
C THR A 113 12.52 11.16 1.92
N THR A 114 12.24 10.78 0.67
CA THR A 114 10.88 10.81 0.11
C THR A 114 10.03 9.73 0.75
N ILE A 115 8.86 10.09 1.26
CA ILE A 115 7.94 9.18 1.95
C ILE A 115 6.71 8.94 1.09
N GLU A 116 6.56 7.71 0.60
CA GLU A 116 5.32 7.20 0.02
C GLU A 116 4.58 6.40 1.09
N ILE A 117 3.29 6.64 1.25
CA ILE A 117 2.42 5.81 2.08
C ILE A 117 1.43 5.06 1.18
N LEU A 118 1.22 3.78 1.45
CA LEU A 118 0.17 2.98 0.83
C LEU A 118 -0.87 2.64 1.91
N THR A 119 -1.99 3.35 1.88
CA THR A 119 -3.00 3.29 2.94
C THR A 119 -4.14 2.32 2.63
N PRO A 120 -4.83 1.79 3.66
CA PRO A 120 -6.17 1.23 3.50
C PRO A 120 -7.18 2.33 3.14
N ASP A 121 -8.46 1.95 2.95
CA ASP A 121 -9.54 2.91 2.70
C ASP A 121 -10.14 3.52 3.98
N PHE A 122 -9.58 3.21 5.14
CA PHE A 122 -10.02 3.64 6.47
C PHE A 122 -11.51 3.41 6.78
N GLN A 123 -12.24 2.65 5.98
CA GLN A 123 -13.69 2.42 6.13
C GLN A 123 -14.55 3.69 6.28
N ASN A 124 -14.24 4.79 5.62
CA ASN A 124 -14.91 6.10 5.81
C ASN A 124 -14.84 6.65 7.25
N LYS A 125 -13.83 6.30 8.02
CA LYS A 125 -13.67 6.89 9.36
C LYS A 125 -13.39 8.38 9.22
N GLU A 126 -14.20 9.18 9.87
CA GLU A 126 -14.18 10.63 9.79
C GLU A 126 -12.79 11.18 10.18
N GLY A 127 -12.25 12.07 9.39
CA GLY A 127 -10.97 12.74 9.64
C GLY A 127 -9.73 11.87 9.39
N ALA A 128 -9.87 10.60 9.03
CA ALA A 128 -8.71 9.71 8.86
C ALA A 128 -7.79 10.16 7.70
N VAL A 129 -8.38 10.54 6.58
CA VAL A 129 -7.63 11.03 5.41
C VAL A 129 -6.94 12.35 5.72
N GLU A 130 -7.64 13.29 6.39
CA GLU A 130 -7.09 14.58 6.81
C GLU A 130 -5.90 14.42 7.76
N VAL A 131 -5.96 13.48 8.71
CA VAL A 131 -4.86 13.22 9.65
C VAL A 131 -3.60 12.80 8.89
N VAL A 132 -3.74 11.89 7.93
CA VAL A 132 -2.59 11.39 7.16
C VAL A 132 -2.08 12.43 6.16
N ALA A 133 -2.97 13.11 5.43
CA ALA A 133 -2.58 14.16 4.49
C ALA A 133 -1.90 15.34 5.20
N SER A 134 -2.38 15.72 6.41
CA SER A 134 -1.77 16.77 7.23
C SER A 134 -0.36 16.41 7.74
N ALA A 135 -0.01 15.13 7.81
CA ALA A 135 1.35 14.67 8.11
C ALA A 135 2.32 14.86 6.94
N LYS A 136 1.81 15.26 5.75
CA LYS A 136 2.55 15.61 4.54
C LYS A 136 3.49 14.51 4.03
N PRO A 137 2.96 13.33 3.67
CA PRO A 137 3.71 12.40 2.83
C PRO A 137 4.00 13.04 1.47
N ASP A 138 5.07 12.65 0.81
CA ASP A 138 5.35 13.11 -0.56
C ASP A 138 4.41 12.45 -1.57
N VAL A 139 4.09 11.17 -1.34
CA VAL A 139 3.16 10.40 -2.17
C VAL A 139 2.11 9.72 -1.28
N PHE A 140 0.85 9.96 -1.58
CA PHE A 140 -0.28 9.26 -0.97
C PHE A 140 -0.81 8.22 -1.96
N ASN A 141 -0.58 6.95 -1.67
CA ASN A 141 -0.98 5.82 -2.48
C ASN A 141 -2.18 5.09 -1.85
N HIS A 142 -3.18 4.81 -2.64
CA HIS A 142 -4.26 3.88 -2.30
C HIS A 142 -4.65 3.07 -3.55
N ASN A 143 -4.40 1.76 -3.48
CA ASN A 143 -4.64 0.88 -4.63
C ASN A 143 -6.13 0.60 -4.83
N LEU A 144 -6.62 0.72 -6.06
CA LEU A 144 -7.93 0.21 -6.48
C LEU A 144 -7.94 -1.32 -6.61
N GLU A 145 -6.80 -1.92 -6.91
CA GLU A 145 -6.51 -3.35 -7.03
C GLU A 145 -7.18 -4.02 -8.24
N THR A 146 -8.45 -3.73 -8.53
CA THR A 146 -9.19 -4.35 -9.63
C THR A 146 -10.31 -3.45 -10.14
N VAL A 147 -10.99 -3.88 -11.21
CA VAL A 147 -12.11 -3.17 -11.83
C VAL A 147 -13.41 -3.31 -11.01
N PRO A 148 -14.37 -2.37 -11.11
CA PRO A 148 -15.58 -2.34 -10.27
C PRO A 148 -16.36 -3.67 -10.23
N ARG A 149 -16.52 -4.33 -11.36
CA ARG A 149 -17.25 -5.60 -11.48
C ARG A 149 -16.66 -6.73 -10.63
N LEU A 150 -15.34 -6.69 -10.40
CA LEU A 150 -14.64 -7.74 -9.66
C LEU A 150 -14.51 -7.45 -8.16
N TYR A 151 -14.87 -6.26 -7.68
CA TYR A 151 -14.67 -5.87 -6.27
C TYR A 151 -15.25 -6.85 -5.27
N THR A 152 -16.49 -7.29 -5.45
CA THR A 152 -17.16 -8.20 -4.51
C THR A 152 -16.49 -9.57 -4.40
N ARG A 153 -15.76 -10.00 -5.43
CA ARG A 153 -15.05 -11.28 -5.46
C ARG A 153 -13.59 -11.16 -5.03
N VAL A 154 -12.92 -10.06 -5.41
CA VAL A 154 -11.47 -9.87 -5.26
C VAL A 154 -11.16 -9.07 -3.99
N ARG A 155 -11.96 -8.05 -3.68
CA ARG A 155 -11.77 -7.13 -2.56
C ARG A 155 -13.10 -6.86 -1.82
N PRO A 156 -13.72 -7.89 -1.20
CA PRO A 156 -15.10 -7.81 -0.68
C PRO A 156 -15.31 -6.76 0.42
N GLY A 157 -14.27 -6.45 1.19
CA GLY A 157 -14.30 -5.44 2.27
C GLY A 157 -14.22 -3.98 1.80
N ALA A 158 -13.93 -3.72 0.52
CA ALA A 158 -13.74 -2.38 -0.02
C ALA A 158 -14.87 -1.95 -0.96
N ARG A 159 -14.88 -0.66 -1.33
CA ARG A 159 -15.82 -0.06 -2.29
C ARG A 159 -15.07 0.81 -3.29
N TYR A 160 -15.27 0.53 -4.58
CA TYR A 160 -14.57 1.18 -5.68
C TYR A 160 -14.65 2.71 -5.64
N PHE A 161 -15.87 3.25 -5.58
CA PHE A 161 -16.07 4.70 -5.56
C PHE A 161 -15.63 5.36 -4.25
N HIS A 162 -15.55 4.60 -3.15
CA HIS A 162 -14.96 5.11 -1.93
C HIS A 162 -13.46 5.30 -2.10
N SER A 163 -12.76 4.32 -2.66
CA SER A 163 -11.33 4.41 -2.95
C SER A 163 -10.98 5.59 -3.89
N LEU A 164 -11.80 5.84 -4.92
CA LEU A 164 -11.63 7.01 -5.79
C LEU A 164 -11.81 8.33 -5.03
N ARG A 165 -12.89 8.45 -4.24
CA ARG A 165 -13.15 9.66 -3.44
C ARG A 165 -12.05 9.95 -2.43
N LEU A 166 -11.46 8.91 -1.85
CA LEU A 166 -10.34 9.05 -0.93
C LEU A 166 -9.15 9.74 -1.59
N LEU A 167 -8.79 9.34 -2.80
CA LEU A 167 -7.69 9.97 -3.56
C LEU A 167 -8.01 11.41 -3.98
N ASP A 168 -9.22 11.67 -4.46
CA ASP A 168 -9.71 13.02 -4.77
C ASP A 168 -9.74 13.93 -3.52
N GLU A 169 -10.08 13.36 -2.35
CA GLU A 169 -10.07 14.09 -1.08
C GLU A 169 -8.66 14.53 -0.68
N VAL A 170 -7.64 13.67 -0.85
CA VAL A 170 -6.24 14.05 -0.61
C VAL A 170 -5.85 15.26 -1.46
N LYS A 171 -6.19 15.28 -2.76
CA LYS A 171 -5.93 16.40 -3.64
C LYS A 171 -6.63 17.68 -3.23
N ARG A 172 -7.83 17.59 -2.67
CA ARG A 172 -8.56 18.75 -2.14
C ARG A 172 -7.96 19.29 -0.84
N ILE A 173 -7.40 18.41 0.01
CA ILE A 173 -6.73 18.81 1.26
C ILE A 173 -5.40 19.48 0.97
N ASP A 174 -4.54 18.85 0.18
CA ASP A 174 -3.23 19.38 -0.21
C ASP A 174 -2.88 18.97 -1.65
N PRO A 175 -3.04 19.86 -2.63
CA PRO A 175 -2.72 19.58 -4.03
C PRO A 175 -1.23 19.30 -4.30
N SER A 176 -0.34 19.61 -3.36
CA SER A 176 1.11 19.36 -3.50
C SER A 176 1.49 17.92 -3.23
N ILE A 177 0.64 17.14 -2.57
CA ILE A 177 0.84 15.71 -2.36
C ILE A 177 0.58 14.99 -3.67
N PHE A 178 1.55 14.21 -4.14
CA PHE A 178 1.32 13.30 -5.26
C PHE A 178 0.39 12.17 -4.86
N THR A 179 -0.62 11.90 -5.68
CA THR A 179 -1.52 10.76 -5.48
C THR A 179 -1.15 9.61 -6.42
N LYS A 180 -1.28 8.39 -5.92
CA LYS A 180 -0.92 7.18 -6.65
C LYS A 180 -1.95 6.09 -6.43
N SER A 181 -2.13 5.24 -7.43
CA SER A 181 -2.95 4.03 -7.33
C SER A 181 -2.29 2.84 -8.01
N GLY A 182 -2.76 1.65 -7.68
CA GLY A 182 -2.33 0.39 -8.28
C GLY A 182 -3.51 -0.43 -8.77
N LEU A 183 -3.29 -1.13 -9.88
CA LEU A 183 -4.24 -2.05 -10.49
C LEU A 183 -3.55 -3.35 -10.88
N MET A 184 -4.15 -4.46 -10.52
CA MET A 184 -3.72 -5.79 -10.99
C MET A 184 -4.53 -6.19 -12.21
N VAL A 185 -3.88 -6.80 -13.19
CA VAL A 185 -4.49 -7.39 -14.39
C VAL A 185 -4.28 -8.90 -14.42
N GLY A 186 -5.16 -9.62 -15.11
CA GLY A 186 -5.18 -11.07 -15.12
C GLY A 186 -6.15 -11.71 -14.13
N LEU A 187 -7.03 -10.91 -13.50
CA LEU A 187 -8.07 -11.34 -12.55
C LEU A 187 -9.40 -11.68 -13.24
N GLY A 188 -9.52 -11.41 -14.55
CA GLY A 188 -10.74 -11.63 -15.35
C GLY A 188 -11.42 -10.34 -15.83
N GLU A 189 -10.73 -9.22 -15.71
CA GLU A 189 -11.10 -7.93 -16.32
C GLU A 189 -10.94 -7.94 -17.83
N SER A 190 -11.66 -7.08 -18.50
CA SER A 190 -11.43 -6.75 -19.91
C SER A 190 -10.56 -5.51 -20.05
N LYS A 191 -9.91 -5.34 -21.22
CA LYS A 191 -9.13 -4.14 -21.52
C LYS A 191 -9.97 -2.87 -21.40
N HIS A 192 -11.21 -2.89 -21.85
CA HIS A 192 -12.12 -1.74 -21.74
C HIS A 192 -12.38 -1.34 -20.28
N GLU A 193 -12.53 -2.31 -19.36
CA GLU A 193 -12.69 -2.02 -17.94
C GLU A 193 -11.43 -1.42 -17.31
N VAL A 194 -10.24 -1.85 -17.74
CA VAL A 194 -8.97 -1.24 -17.30
C VAL A 194 -8.88 0.21 -17.75
N LEU A 195 -9.17 0.49 -19.02
CA LEU A 195 -9.17 1.86 -19.56
C LEU A 195 -10.20 2.75 -18.84
N GLN A 196 -11.38 2.22 -18.51
CA GLN A 196 -12.37 2.96 -17.72
C GLN A 196 -11.84 3.31 -16.32
N VAL A 197 -11.13 2.39 -15.65
CA VAL A 197 -10.47 2.68 -14.36
C VAL A 197 -9.42 3.78 -14.51
N MET A 198 -8.67 3.80 -15.61
CA MET A 198 -7.70 4.86 -15.87
C MET A 198 -8.39 6.22 -16.06
N ASP A 199 -9.53 6.27 -16.77
CA ASP A 199 -10.34 7.49 -16.92
C ASP A 199 -10.90 7.95 -15.55
N ASP A 200 -11.41 7.03 -14.74
CA ASP A 200 -11.93 7.33 -13.40
C ASP A 200 -10.81 7.89 -12.48
N LEU A 201 -9.60 7.31 -12.52
CA LEU A 201 -8.44 7.81 -11.76
C LEU A 201 -8.01 9.20 -12.24
N ARG A 202 -8.03 9.44 -13.55
CA ARG A 202 -7.76 10.77 -14.11
C ARG A 202 -8.79 11.80 -13.67
N ALA A 203 -10.08 11.40 -13.62
CA ALA A 203 -11.15 12.27 -13.14
C ALA A 203 -11.03 12.59 -11.64
N ALA A 204 -10.36 11.73 -10.86
CA ALA A 204 -10.03 11.92 -9.45
C ALA A 204 -8.66 12.62 -9.24
N ASP A 205 -8.07 13.19 -10.30
CA ASP A 205 -6.77 13.89 -10.30
C ASP A 205 -5.61 13.08 -9.74
N VAL A 206 -5.57 11.77 -10.06
CA VAL A 206 -4.50 10.87 -9.63
C VAL A 206 -3.29 11.03 -10.54
N ASP A 207 -2.11 11.29 -9.93
CA ASP A 207 -0.87 11.58 -10.65
C ASP A 207 -0.20 10.34 -11.24
N PHE A 208 -0.21 9.22 -10.51
CA PHE A 208 0.50 7.99 -10.89
C PHE A 208 -0.38 6.76 -10.82
N LEU A 209 -0.22 5.88 -11.80
CA LEU A 209 -0.83 4.55 -11.81
C LEU A 209 0.23 3.48 -12.08
N THR A 210 0.23 2.44 -11.26
CA THR A 210 1.00 1.22 -11.51
C THR A 210 0.05 0.10 -11.95
N ILE A 211 0.33 -0.54 -13.08
CA ILE A 211 -0.42 -1.71 -13.55
C ILE A 211 0.52 -2.92 -13.51
N GLY A 212 0.13 -3.97 -12.79
CA GLY A 212 0.93 -5.17 -12.61
C GLY A 212 0.17 -6.47 -12.91
N GLN A 213 0.89 -7.50 -13.34
CA GLN A 213 0.32 -8.85 -13.48
C GLN A 213 -0.02 -9.43 -12.11
N TYR A 214 -1.25 -9.87 -11.91
CA TYR A 214 -1.62 -10.65 -10.73
C TYR A 214 -0.91 -12.00 -10.73
N LEU A 215 -0.26 -12.32 -9.61
CA LEU A 215 0.35 -13.61 -9.33
C LEU A 215 -0.39 -14.25 -8.15
N GLN A 216 -0.98 -15.42 -8.39
CA GLN A 216 -1.76 -16.13 -7.36
C GLN A 216 -0.84 -16.69 -6.26
N PRO A 217 -1.00 -16.25 -5.00
CA PRO A 217 -0.09 -16.71 -3.93
C PRO A 217 -0.23 -18.21 -3.63
N THR A 218 -1.46 -18.71 -3.55
CA THR A 218 -1.75 -20.14 -3.34
C THR A 218 -3.03 -20.53 -4.07
N VAL A 219 -3.28 -21.82 -4.20
CA VAL A 219 -4.51 -22.37 -4.83
C VAL A 219 -5.83 -21.93 -4.15
N LYS A 220 -5.76 -21.38 -2.95
CA LYS A 220 -6.93 -20.89 -2.20
C LYS A 220 -7.32 -19.45 -2.58
N HIS A 221 -6.39 -18.70 -3.19
CA HIS A 221 -6.61 -17.34 -3.61
C HIS A 221 -7.36 -17.27 -4.95
N HIS A 222 -7.77 -16.05 -5.34
CA HIS A 222 -8.40 -15.84 -6.64
C HIS A 222 -7.53 -16.41 -7.76
N ALA A 223 -8.12 -17.23 -8.64
CA ALA A 223 -7.38 -17.87 -9.71
C ALA A 223 -6.90 -16.85 -10.74
N ILE A 224 -5.70 -17.04 -11.28
CA ILE A 224 -5.23 -16.28 -12.44
C ILE A 224 -6.16 -16.63 -13.62
N HIS A 225 -6.79 -15.62 -14.22
CA HIS A 225 -7.61 -15.79 -15.40
C HIS A 225 -6.77 -15.91 -16.67
N ARG A 226 -5.75 -15.06 -16.78
CA ARG A 226 -4.77 -15.08 -17.89
C ARG A 226 -3.50 -14.34 -17.49
N PHE A 227 -2.43 -14.58 -18.22
CA PHE A 227 -1.24 -13.74 -18.22
C PHE A 227 -1.37 -12.70 -19.33
N VAL A 228 -1.19 -11.43 -18.96
CA VAL A 228 -1.21 -10.30 -19.89
C VAL A 228 0.12 -10.23 -20.62
N THR A 229 0.10 -10.03 -21.94
CA THR A 229 1.32 -9.97 -22.73
C THR A 229 2.04 -8.62 -22.57
N PRO A 230 3.38 -8.57 -22.80
CA PRO A 230 4.10 -7.29 -22.79
C PRO A 230 3.50 -6.24 -23.73
N ASP A 231 3.11 -6.61 -24.94
CA ASP A 231 2.48 -5.70 -25.92
C ASP A 231 1.15 -5.13 -25.40
N GLU A 232 0.41 -5.92 -24.61
CA GLU A 232 -0.82 -5.43 -24.01
C GLU A 232 -0.53 -4.45 -22.85
N PHE A 233 0.52 -4.70 -22.06
CA PHE A 233 0.98 -3.74 -21.04
C PHE A 233 1.41 -2.41 -21.66
N GLU A 234 2.12 -2.44 -22.80
CA GLU A 234 2.49 -1.23 -23.54
C GLU A 234 1.26 -0.46 -24.09
N SER A 235 0.15 -1.14 -24.24
CA SER A 235 -1.09 -0.56 -24.78
C SER A 235 -2.02 0.06 -23.72
N TYR A 236 -1.66 -0.07 -22.43
CA TYR A 236 -2.28 0.62 -21.32
C TYR A 236 -1.61 1.97 -21.08
#